data_27d25a6abde1e99624dde64148aadc57
#
_entry.id   27d25a6abde1e99624dde64148aadc57
#
_cell.length_a   1.000
_cell.length_b   1.000
_cell.length_c   1.000
_cell.angle_alpha   90.00
_cell.angle_beta   90.00
_cell.angle_gamma   90.00
#
_symmetry.space_group_name_H-M   'P 1'
#
loop_
_entity.id
_entity.type
_entity.pdbx_description
1 polymer ?
#
loop_
_entity_poly.entity_id
_entity_poly.type
_entity_poly.pdbx_seq_one_letter_code
_entity_poly.pdbx_strand_id
1 'polypeptide(L)'
;MERKIVIATMNAHKAREIKSLIGDRYNVLTQDYFSISSAPETGKTFEENALIKEKHVAEKTDLLTLADDSGLEVDLLNGEPGIYSARYAGANATDDDNNQRLIKELKKYKGEKITARFHSVIAIVKPSENKQKIFHGTWEGSIKLDQKGKNGFGYDPHFYIDDLGVTAAELSDEQKNKLSHRANAMKAATDYLVRKT
;
A
#
# COMPACT_ATOMS: atom_id res chain seq x y z
N MET A 1 2.18 -8.43 29.08
CA MET A 1 1.16 -7.52 28.51
C MET A 1 1.17 -7.72 27.00
N GLU A 2 -0.01 -7.83 26.42
CA GLU A 2 -0.18 -7.98 24.98
C GLU A 2 0.25 -6.68 24.28
N ARG A 3 1.16 -6.77 23.30
CA ARG A 3 1.68 -5.60 22.58
C ARG A 3 0.66 -5.16 21.55
N LYS A 4 0.17 -3.93 21.66
CA LYS A 4 -0.77 -3.34 20.71
C LYS A 4 -0.04 -2.56 19.63
N ILE A 5 -0.52 -2.66 18.38
CA ILE A 5 -0.12 -1.82 17.27
C ILE A 5 -1.36 -1.30 16.55
N VAL A 6 -1.37 -0.03 16.18
CA VAL A 6 -2.46 0.58 15.45
C VAL A 6 -2.07 0.75 13.99
N ILE A 7 -2.90 0.29 13.07
CA ILE A 7 -2.73 0.55 11.64
C ILE A 7 -3.53 1.80 11.26
N ALA A 8 -2.83 2.83 10.82
CA ALA A 8 -3.39 4.11 10.39
C ALA A 8 -3.87 4.04 8.93
N THR A 9 -4.96 3.33 8.70
CA THR A 9 -5.62 3.22 7.39
C THR A 9 -7.12 2.95 7.54
N MET A 10 -7.91 3.53 6.64
CA MET A 10 -9.33 3.19 6.44
C MET A 10 -9.53 2.16 5.32
N ASN A 11 -8.47 1.81 4.58
CA ASN A 11 -8.55 0.80 3.54
C ASN A 11 -8.49 -0.61 4.15
N ALA A 12 -9.63 -1.32 4.14
CA ALA A 12 -9.75 -2.64 4.73
C ALA A 12 -8.84 -3.71 4.07
N HIS A 13 -8.54 -3.57 2.77
CA HIS A 13 -7.63 -4.48 2.08
C HIS A 13 -6.19 -4.30 2.57
N LYS A 14 -5.71 -3.05 2.67
CA LYS A 14 -4.40 -2.74 3.24
C LYS A 14 -4.27 -3.23 4.68
N ALA A 15 -5.30 -2.97 5.50
CA ALA A 15 -5.31 -3.42 6.90
C ALA A 15 -5.21 -4.94 7.01
N ARG A 16 -5.90 -5.69 6.15
CA ARG A 16 -5.87 -7.16 6.11
C ARG A 16 -4.49 -7.69 5.72
N GLU A 17 -3.89 -7.14 4.65
CA GLU A 17 -2.55 -7.53 4.21
C GLU A 17 -1.50 -7.25 5.31
N ILE A 18 -1.51 -6.04 5.90
CA ILE A 18 -0.58 -5.66 6.96
C ILE A 18 -0.77 -6.55 8.20
N LYS A 19 -2.01 -6.82 8.61
CA LYS A 19 -2.28 -7.72 9.74
C LYS A 19 -1.73 -9.12 9.50
N SER A 20 -1.92 -9.67 8.30
CA SER A 20 -1.37 -10.97 7.92
C SER A 20 0.17 -10.98 7.96
N LEU A 21 0.82 -9.88 7.54
CA LEU A 21 2.28 -9.76 7.51
C LEU A 21 2.91 -9.54 8.90
N ILE A 22 2.20 -8.90 9.83
CA ILE A 22 2.63 -8.74 11.23
C ILE A 22 2.51 -10.08 11.99
N GLY A 23 1.49 -10.88 11.66
CA GLY A 23 1.16 -12.12 12.35
C GLY A 23 0.69 -11.88 13.80
N ASP A 24 0.76 -12.93 14.63
CA ASP A 24 0.21 -12.95 16.00
C ASP A 24 1.10 -12.28 17.06
N ARG A 25 2.16 -11.58 16.65
CA ARG A 25 3.12 -10.93 17.57
C ARG A 25 2.54 -9.69 18.26
N TYR A 26 1.52 -9.09 17.66
CA TYR A 26 0.86 -7.89 18.14
C TYR A 26 -0.64 -8.06 18.09
N ASN A 27 -1.32 -7.46 19.06
CA ASN A 27 -2.75 -7.20 18.94
C ASN A 27 -2.92 -6.00 17.99
N VAL A 28 -3.30 -6.32 16.75
CA VAL A 28 -3.43 -5.34 15.67
C VAL A 28 -4.80 -4.69 15.72
N LEU A 29 -4.81 -3.39 15.97
CA LEU A 29 -5.99 -2.54 15.96
C LEU A 29 -5.94 -1.65 14.71
N THR A 30 -7.08 -1.15 14.27
CA THR A 30 -7.19 -0.21 13.17
C THR A 30 -7.66 1.15 13.66
N GLN A 31 -7.44 2.23 12.94
CA GLN A 31 -7.82 3.57 13.38
C GLN A 31 -9.34 3.74 13.57
N ASP A 32 -10.16 2.98 12.84
CA ASP A 32 -11.62 2.98 12.99
C ASP A 32 -12.08 2.39 14.34
N TYR A 33 -11.33 1.43 14.91
CA TYR A 33 -11.56 0.97 16.28
C TYR A 33 -11.58 2.11 17.29
N PHE A 34 -10.81 3.16 17.05
CA PHE A 34 -10.74 4.37 17.88
C PHE A 34 -11.63 5.50 17.37
N SER A 35 -12.47 5.25 16.37
CA SER A 35 -13.29 6.28 15.71
C SER A 35 -12.47 7.46 15.15
N ILE A 36 -11.24 7.21 14.73
CA ILE A 36 -10.35 8.23 14.16
C ILE A 36 -10.59 8.30 12.64
N SER A 37 -10.96 9.48 12.15
CA SER A 37 -11.14 9.77 10.72
C SER A 37 -9.80 9.76 9.97
N SER A 38 -9.85 9.61 8.65
CA SER A 38 -8.66 9.71 7.79
C SER A 38 -7.95 11.05 7.95
N ALA A 39 -6.63 11.02 7.96
CA ALA A 39 -5.82 12.22 7.83
C ALA A 39 -5.94 12.78 6.39
N PRO A 40 -5.93 14.11 6.20
CA PRO A 40 -5.81 14.70 4.88
C PRO A 40 -4.43 14.37 4.27
N GLU A 41 -4.41 13.71 3.13
CA GLU A 41 -3.17 13.38 2.41
C GLU A 41 -2.72 14.60 1.59
N THR A 42 -1.97 15.49 2.23
CA THR A 42 -1.47 16.75 1.63
C THR A 42 -0.01 16.65 1.19
N GLY A 43 0.63 15.52 1.42
CA GLY A 43 2.01 15.25 1.03
C GLY A 43 2.19 15.15 -0.49
N LYS A 44 3.39 15.40 -0.93
CA LYS A 44 3.81 15.32 -2.34
C LYS A 44 4.51 14.00 -2.68
N THR A 45 4.77 13.19 -1.68
CA THR A 45 5.40 11.87 -1.80
C THR A 45 4.65 10.84 -0.97
N PHE A 46 4.83 9.55 -1.28
CA PHE A 46 4.32 8.46 -0.46
C PHE A 46 4.84 8.55 0.99
N GLU A 47 6.10 8.95 1.15
CA GLU A 47 6.74 9.09 2.46
C GLU A 47 6.06 10.17 3.31
N GLU A 48 5.84 11.36 2.74
CA GLU A 48 5.16 12.45 3.41
C GLU A 48 3.74 12.05 3.83
N ASN A 49 2.99 11.38 2.95
CA ASN A 49 1.64 10.93 3.27
C ASN A 49 1.62 9.82 4.33
N ALA A 50 2.56 8.87 4.29
CA ALA A 50 2.69 7.86 5.33
C ALA A 50 2.95 8.49 6.71
N LEU A 51 3.85 9.48 6.77
CA LEU A 51 4.16 10.23 8.00
C LEU A 51 2.95 11.03 8.51
N ILE A 52 2.20 11.70 7.62
CA ILE A 52 0.98 12.43 8.00
C ILE A 52 -0.05 11.50 8.63
N LYS A 53 -0.29 10.34 8.01
CA LYS A 53 -1.26 9.35 8.52
C LYS A 53 -0.82 8.76 9.85
N GLU A 54 0.44 8.38 9.94
CA GLU A 54 1.01 7.80 11.15
C GLU A 54 0.90 8.77 12.32
N LYS A 55 1.37 10.01 12.16
CA LYS A 55 1.32 11.06 13.19
C LYS A 55 -0.11 11.34 13.66
N HIS A 56 -1.04 11.48 12.70
CA HIS A 56 -2.45 11.76 13.00
C HIS A 56 -3.11 10.74 13.93
N VAL A 57 -2.75 9.46 13.80
CA VAL A 57 -3.30 8.38 14.62
C VAL A 57 -2.50 8.22 15.92
N ALA A 58 -1.18 8.30 15.86
CA ALA A 58 -0.30 8.16 17.01
C ALA A 58 -0.57 9.21 18.10
N GLU A 59 -0.76 10.47 17.71
CA GLU A 59 -1.07 11.57 18.65
C GLU A 59 -2.40 11.37 19.39
N LYS A 60 -3.35 10.64 18.80
CA LYS A 60 -4.68 10.39 19.40
C LYS A 60 -4.74 9.13 20.24
N THR A 61 -3.88 8.16 19.97
CA THR A 61 -3.91 6.85 20.62
C THR A 61 -2.81 6.65 21.65
N ASP A 62 -1.72 7.39 21.52
CA ASP A 62 -0.45 7.19 22.27
C ASP A 62 0.07 5.76 22.19
N LEU A 63 -0.26 5.04 21.10
CA LEU A 63 0.16 3.68 20.86
C LEU A 63 1.19 3.60 19.72
N LEU A 64 1.94 2.49 19.68
CA LEU A 64 2.75 2.13 18.53
C LEU A 64 1.87 2.14 17.28
N THR A 65 2.19 3.00 16.33
CA THR A 65 1.38 3.23 15.13
C THR A 65 2.18 2.95 13.88
N LEU A 66 1.53 2.29 12.93
CA LEU A 66 2.03 1.99 11.59
C LEU A 66 1.08 2.60 10.56
N ALA A 67 1.62 3.31 9.58
CA ALA A 67 0.88 3.78 8.41
C ALA A 67 1.49 3.23 7.13
N ASP A 68 0.65 2.97 6.12
CA ASP A 68 1.04 2.63 4.76
C ASP A 68 0.54 3.72 3.80
N ASP A 69 1.46 4.25 3.00
CA ASP A 69 1.10 4.94 1.77
C ASP A 69 1.67 4.21 0.57
N SER A 70 0.83 3.94 -0.43
CA SER A 70 1.21 3.09 -1.54
C SER A 70 0.43 3.42 -2.80
N GLY A 71 1.04 3.15 -3.94
CA GLY A 71 0.44 3.39 -5.25
C GLY A 71 1.19 2.72 -6.38
N LEU A 72 0.64 2.87 -7.57
CA LEU A 72 1.18 2.41 -8.83
C LEU A 72 1.88 3.57 -9.54
N GLU A 73 3.07 3.32 -10.07
CA GLU A 73 3.74 4.21 -11.01
C GLU A 73 3.90 3.52 -12.35
N VAL A 74 3.57 4.21 -13.45
CA VAL A 74 3.69 3.72 -14.82
C VAL A 74 4.65 4.60 -15.58
N ASP A 75 5.71 4.02 -16.16
CA ASP A 75 6.80 4.79 -16.77
C ASP A 75 6.34 5.62 -17.96
N LEU A 76 5.48 5.06 -18.84
CA LEU A 76 4.93 5.76 -19.99
C LEU A 76 3.96 6.92 -19.62
N LEU A 77 3.55 6.98 -18.36
CA LEU A 77 2.73 8.07 -17.81
C LEU A 77 3.53 8.99 -16.88
N ASN A 78 4.87 8.98 -16.97
CA ASN A 78 5.77 9.78 -16.14
C ASN A 78 5.53 9.59 -14.64
N GLY A 79 5.22 8.36 -14.21
CA GLY A 79 4.96 7.99 -12.83
C GLY A 79 3.51 8.13 -12.37
N GLU A 80 2.60 8.62 -13.23
CA GLU A 80 1.17 8.57 -12.88
C GLU A 80 0.67 7.11 -12.82
N PRO A 81 -0.31 6.82 -11.95
CA PRO A 81 -1.04 7.69 -11.01
C PRO A 81 -0.26 8.09 -9.74
N GLY A 82 0.82 7.39 -9.34
CA GLY A 82 1.65 7.74 -8.20
C GLY A 82 0.86 7.89 -6.89
N ILE A 83 1.06 8.97 -6.15
CA ILE A 83 0.34 9.28 -4.89
C ILE A 83 -1.17 9.47 -5.07
N TYR A 84 -1.63 9.61 -6.30
CA TYR A 84 -3.06 9.75 -6.63
C TYR A 84 -3.74 8.41 -6.95
N SER A 85 -3.05 7.28 -6.76
CA SER A 85 -3.52 5.94 -7.15
C SER A 85 -4.92 5.61 -6.68
N ALA A 86 -5.26 5.92 -5.44
CA ALA A 86 -6.59 5.64 -4.88
C ALA A 86 -7.70 6.57 -5.40
N ARG A 87 -7.34 7.70 -6.01
CA ARG A 87 -8.27 8.73 -6.49
C ARG A 87 -7.93 9.22 -7.90
N TYR A 88 -7.32 8.36 -8.70
CA TYR A 88 -6.85 8.71 -10.04
C TYR A 88 -7.99 9.17 -10.94
N ALA A 89 -9.14 8.52 -10.89
CA ALA A 89 -10.33 8.93 -11.64
C ALA A 89 -11.21 9.97 -10.89
N GLY A 90 -10.81 10.41 -9.70
CA GLY A 90 -11.52 11.40 -8.88
C GLY A 90 -11.60 11.03 -7.41
N ALA A 91 -12.05 11.98 -6.57
CA ALA A 91 -12.03 11.82 -5.10
C ALA A 91 -12.85 10.63 -4.58
N ASN A 92 -13.92 10.27 -5.27
CA ASN A 92 -14.82 9.17 -4.89
C ASN A 92 -14.74 7.98 -5.86
N ALA A 93 -13.64 7.88 -6.62
CA ALA A 93 -13.45 6.83 -7.60
C ALA A 93 -13.36 5.45 -6.94
N THR A 94 -13.99 4.47 -7.55
CA THR A 94 -13.82 3.06 -7.23
C THR A 94 -12.53 2.52 -7.86
N ASP A 95 -12.10 1.32 -7.47
CA ASP A 95 -10.97 0.65 -8.11
C ASP A 95 -11.22 0.46 -9.62
N ASP A 96 -12.47 0.14 -10.01
CA ASP A 96 -12.83 0.00 -11.42
C ASP A 96 -12.73 1.31 -12.18
N ASP A 97 -13.20 2.43 -11.63
CA ASP A 97 -13.05 3.76 -12.24
C ASP A 97 -11.58 4.11 -12.47
N ASN A 98 -10.74 3.84 -11.47
CA ASN A 98 -9.30 4.09 -11.54
C ASN A 98 -8.64 3.22 -12.62
N ASN A 99 -9.00 1.94 -12.70
CA ASN A 99 -8.54 1.03 -13.74
C ASN A 99 -8.98 1.47 -15.13
N GLN A 100 -10.26 1.83 -15.30
CA GLN A 100 -10.77 2.33 -16.59
C GLN A 100 -10.01 3.58 -17.06
N ARG A 101 -9.74 4.52 -16.16
CA ARG A 101 -8.94 5.70 -16.48
C ARG A 101 -7.52 5.32 -16.88
N LEU A 102 -6.84 4.46 -16.10
CA LEU A 102 -5.49 3.99 -16.40
C LEU A 102 -5.42 3.38 -17.81
N ILE A 103 -6.33 2.45 -18.10
CA ILE A 103 -6.35 1.76 -19.40
C ILE A 103 -6.67 2.73 -20.54
N LYS A 104 -7.56 3.72 -20.33
CA LYS A 104 -7.85 4.75 -21.31
C LYS A 104 -6.58 5.55 -21.69
N GLU A 105 -5.79 5.98 -20.69
CA GLU A 105 -4.54 6.72 -20.92
C GLU A 105 -3.48 5.85 -21.62
N LEU A 106 -3.49 4.52 -21.37
CA LEU A 106 -2.51 3.60 -21.91
C LEU A 106 -2.87 3.04 -23.30
N LYS A 107 -4.11 3.17 -23.77
CA LYS A 107 -4.55 2.65 -25.09
C LYS A 107 -3.69 3.14 -26.25
N LYS A 108 -3.13 4.35 -26.18
CA LYS A 108 -2.26 4.92 -27.21
C LYS A 108 -0.92 4.20 -27.34
N TYR A 109 -0.52 3.43 -26.32
CA TYR A 109 0.73 2.67 -26.29
C TYR A 109 0.50 1.17 -26.54
N LYS A 110 -0.64 0.81 -27.17
CA LYS A 110 -0.95 -0.58 -27.52
C LYS A 110 0.15 -1.18 -28.38
N GLY A 111 0.71 -2.30 -27.91
CA GLY A 111 1.82 -3.00 -28.59
C GLY A 111 3.19 -2.70 -27.98
N GLU A 112 3.30 -1.70 -27.10
CA GLU A 112 4.52 -1.45 -26.34
C GLU A 112 4.54 -2.25 -25.03
N LYS A 113 5.73 -2.49 -24.48
CA LYS A 113 5.87 -3.00 -23.12
C LYS A 113 5.66 -1.81 -22.14
N ILE A 114 4.58 -1.86 -21.36
CA ILE A 114 4.22 -0.82 -20.42
C ILE A 114 4.78 -1.18 -19.05
N THR A 115 6.00 -0.75 -18.76
CA THR A 115 6.64 -1.00 -17.46
C THR A 115 5.98 -0.17 -16.34
N ALA A 116 5.87 -0.80 -15.17
CA ALA A 116 5.23 -0.18 -14.02
C ALA A 116 5.79 -0.79 -12.72
N ARG A 117 5.61 -0.07 -11.61
CA ARG A 117 5.93 -0.60 -10.28
C ARG A 117 4.89 -0.18 -9.26
N PHE A 118 4.61 -1.05 -8.32
CA PHE A 118 3.96 -0.68 -7.09
C PHE A 118 4.99 -0.20 -6.07
N HIS A 119 4.64 0.84 -5.34
CA HIS A 119 5.35 1.35 -4.17
C HIS A 119 4.54 1.16 -2.89
N SER A 120 5.21 0.86 -1.79
CA SER A 120 4.67 0.97 -0.44
C SER A 120 5.72 1.63 0.44
N VAL A 121 5.28 2.62 1.19
CA VAL A 121 6.05 3.27 2.24
C VAL A 121 5.36 3.02 3.57
N ILE A 122 6.05 2.32 4.46
CA ILE A 122 5.60 2.05 5.82
C ILE A 122 6.29 3.03 6.76
N ALA A 123 5.51 3.86 7.44
CA ALA A 123 5.98 4.70 8.54
C ALA A 123 5.56 4.09 9.88
N ILE A 124 6.50 4.02 10.84
CA ILE A 124 6.24 3.53 12.19
C ILE A 124 6.69 4.57 13.20
N VAL A 125 5.84 4.86 14.17
CA VAL A 125 6.19 5.66 15.34
C VAL A 125 5.88 4.92 16.64
N LYS A 126 6.75 5.11 17.59
CA LYS A 126 6.50 4.78 18.99
C LYS A 126 6.51 6.11 19.77
N PRO A 127 5.34 6.64 20.12
CA PRO A 127 5.22 7.98 20.71
C PRO A 127 6.10 8.18 21.95
N SER A 128 6.15 7.17 22.83
CA SER A 128 6.98 7.19 24.04
C SER A 128 8.50 7.35 23.79
N GLU A 129 8.99 7.06 22.58
CA GLU A 129 10.41 7.17 22.21
C GLU A 129 10.67 8.37 21.30
N ASN A 130 9.64 9.05 20.80
CA ASN A 130 9.71 10.11 19.79
C ASN A 130 10.58 9.72 18.59
N LYS A 131 10.48 8.44 18.17
CA LYS A 131 11.27 7.86 17.09
C LYS A 131 10.37 7.40 15.96
N GLN A 132 10.60 7.97 14.80
CA GLN A 132 9.98 7.54 13.56
C GLN A 132 10.95 6.68 12.74
N LYS A 133 10.42 5.69 12.05
CA LYS A 133 11.14 4.87 11.08
C LYS A 133 10.31 4.70 9.83
N ILE A 134 10.99 4.70 8.70
CA ILE A 134 10.38 4.57 7.37
C ILE A 134 11.01 3.38 6.67
N PHE A 135 10.19 2.61 5.99
CA PHE A 135 10.59 1.43 5.22
C PHE A 135 9.93 1.49 3.86
N HIS A 136 10.69 1.19 2.83
CA HIS A 136 10.24 1.21 1.44
C HIS A 136 10.18 -0.21 0.88
N GLY A 137 9.21 -0.45 0.03
CA GLY A 137 9.12 -1.67 -0.76
C GLY A 137 8.58 -1.37 -2.14
N THR A 138 9.17 -2.00 -3.14
CA THR A 138 8.73 -1.93 -4.53
C THR A 138 8.39 -3.31 -5.05
N TRP A 139 7.58 -3.35 -6.09
CA TRP A 139 7.26 -4.54 -6.85
C TRP A 139 7.23 -4.17 -8.32
N GLU A 140 8.24 -4.59 -9.07
CA GLU A 140 8.37 -4.31 -10.49
C GLU A 140 7.47 -5.24 -11.33
N GLY A 141 6.95 -4.73 -12.43
CA GLY A 141 6.10 -5.46 -13.34
C GLY A 141 5.75 -4.65 -14.58
N SER A 142 4.66 -5.03 -15.21
CA SER A 142 4.13 -4.34 -16.39
C SER A 142 2.61 -4.23 -16.34
N ILE A 143 2.03 -3.33 -17.13
CA ILE A 143 0.58 -3.22 -17.25
C ILE A 143 0.10 -3.97 -18.49
N LYS A 144 -0.94 -4.78 -18.31
CA LYS A 144 -1.71 -5.39 -19.40
C LYS A 144 -3.02 -4.65 -19.55
N LEU A 145 -3.39 -4.35 -20.82
CA LEU A 145 -4.64 -3.65 -21.12
C LEU A 145 -5.87 -4.52 -20.82
N ASP A 146 -5.73 -5.84 -20.97
CA ASP A 146 -6.77 -6.80 -20.65
C ASP A 146 -6.62 -7.26 -19.20
N GLN A 147 -7.67 -7.10 -18.40
CA GLN A 147 -7.68 -7.52 -17.02
C GLN A 147 -7.76 -9.04 -16.87
N LYS A 148 -7.09 -9.58 -15.85
CA LYS A 148 -7.17 -11.00 -15.46
C LYS A 148 -7.19 -11.14 -13.93
N GLY A 149 -7.76 -12.26 -13.48
CA GLY A 149 -7.86 -12.55 -12.06
C GLY A 149 -9.03 -11.82 -11.38
N LYS A 150 -9.28 -12.18 -10.11
CA LYS A 150 -10.38 -11.65 -9.30
C LYS A 150 -9.98 -11.37 -7.86
N ASN A 151 -8.72 -11.69 -7.50
CA ASN A 151 -8.20 -11.47 -6.15
C ASN A 151 -7.59 -10.07 -6.02
N GLY A 152 -7.23 -9.70 -4.79
CA GLY A 152 -6.57 -8.44 -4.52
C GLY A 152 -7.50 -7.23 -4.61
N PHE A 153 -6.96 -6.08 -4.98
CA PHE A 153 -7.66 -4.80 -5.08
C PHE A 153 -6.86 -3.80 -5.94
N GLY A 154 -7.47 -2.64 -6.20
CA GLY A 154 -6.82 -1.58 -6.95
C GLY A 154 -6.47 -2.01 -8.38
N TYR A 155 -5.22 -1.85 -8.75
CA TYR A 155 -4.72 -2.14 -10.11
C TYR A 155 -4.25 -3.57 -10.31
N ASP A 156 -4.43 -4.47 -9.33
CA ASP A 156 -3.99 -5.87 -9.39
C ASP A 156 -4.43 -6.62 -10.66
N PRO A 157 -5.65 -6.42 -11.21
CA PRO A 157 -6.10 -7.11 -12.42
C PRO A 157 -5.32 -6.74 -13.68
N HIS A 158 -4.63 -5.62 -13.69
CA HIS A 158 -3.83 -5.13 -14.81
C HIS A 158 -2.33 -5.22 -14.56
N PHE A 159 -1.90 -5.35 -13.30
CA PHE A 159 -0.49 -5.43 -12.93
C PHE A 159 0.05 -6.84 -13.18
N TYR A 160 0.88 -6.98 -14.21
CA TYR A 160 1.43 -8.25 -14.67
C TYR A 160 2.84 -8.47 -14.14
N ILE A 161 3.06 -9.64 -13.57
CA ILE A 161 4.32 -10.07 -12.99
C ILE A 161 5.07 -10.85 -14.07
N ASP A 162 6.02 -10.21 -14.73
CA ASP A 162 6.70 -10.74 -15.91
C ASP A 162 7.33 -12.12 -15.64
N ASP A 163 7.97 -12.31 -14.47
CA ASP A 163 8.64 -13.56 -14.11
C ASP A 163 7.68 -14.73 -13.84
N LEU A 164 6.43 -14.45 -13.48
CA LEU A 164 5.43 -15.47 -13.17
C LEU A 164 4.45 -15.70 -14.33
N GLY A 165 4.35 -14.76 -15.25
CA GLY A 165 3.44 -14.86 -16.39
C GLY A 165 1.96 -14.67 -16.02
N VAL A 166 1.65 -14.06 -14.88
CA VAL A 166 0.28 -13.84 -14.36
C VAL A 166 0.10 -12.41 -13.86
N THR A 167 -1.13 -11.96 -13.69
CA THR A 167 -1.42 -10.70 -13.01
C THR A 167 -1.43 -10.88 -11.49
N ALA A 168 -1.27 -9.78 -10.76
CA ALA A 168 -1.34 -9.78 -9.29
C ALA A 168 -2.70 -10.30 -8.79
N ALA A 169 -3.78 -10.07 -9.53
CA ALA A 169 -5.12 -10.56 -9.19
C ALA A 169 -5.33 -12.06 -9.47
N GLU A 170 -4.39 -12.73 -10.11
CA GLU A 170 -4.40 -14.20 -10.28
C GLU A 170 -3.69 -14.92 -9.12
N LEU A 171 -2.93 -14.19 -8.29
CA LEU A 171 -2.27 -14.74 -7.11
C LEU A 171 -3.24 -14.94 -5.95
N SER A 172 -2.97 -15.94 -5.10
CA SER A 172 -3.59 -16.03 -3.78
C SER A 172 -3.03 -14.93 -2.85
N ASP A 173 -3.77 -14.63 -1.76
CA ASP A 173 -3.29 -13.70 -0.73
C ASP A 173 -1.93 -14.14 -0.16
N GLU A 174 -1.73 -15.45 0.04
CA GLU A 174 -0.47 -15.99 0.53
C GLU A 174 0.70 -15.76 -0.43
N GLN A 175 0.47 -15.95 -1.74
CA GLN A 175 1.48 -15.69 -2.77
C GLN A 175 1.81 -14.20 -2.85
N LYS A 176 0.77 -13.33 -2.86
CA LYS A 176 0.93 -11.88 -2.90
C LYS A 176 1.68 -11.36 -1.67
N ASN A 177 1.40 -11.89 -0.49
CA ASN A 177 2.08 -11.55 0.77
C ASN A 177 3.56 -11.97 0.84
N LYS A 178 4.06 -12.74 -0.14
CA LYS A 178 5.48 -13.07 -0.27
C LYS A 178 6.23 -12.17 -1.24
N LEU A 179 5.55 -11.56 -2.20
CA LEU A 179 6.15 -10.92 -3.37
C LEU A 179 5.90 -9.42 -3.46
N SER A 180 4.78 -8.94 -2.91
CA SER A 180 4.30 -7.59 -3.16
C SER A 180 5.19 -6.49 -2.56
N HIS A 181 5.03 -5.28 -3.08
CA HIS A 181 5.63 -4.06 -2.54
C HIS A 181 5.41 -3.90 -1.04
N ARG A 182 4.16 -4.16 -0.58
CA ARG A 182 3.83 -4.10 0.85
C ARG A 182 4.52 -5.19 1.65
N ALA A 183 4.61 -6.40 1.11
CA ALA A 183 5.36 -7.49 1.75
C ALA A 183 6.84 -7.12 1.90
N ASN A 184 7.45 -6.53 0.88
CA ASN A 184 8.85 -6.10 0.89
C ASN A 184 9.09 -5.00 1.95
N ALA A 185 8.23 -3.97 2.01
CA ALA A 185 8.32 -2.92 3.03
C ALA A 185 8.08 -3.47 4.44
N MET A 186 7.07 -4.32 4.61
CA MET A 186 6.72 -4.92 5.89
C MET A 186 7.78 -5.88 6.43
N LYS A 187 8.52 -6.58 5.59
CA LYS A 187 9.64 -7.43 6.01
C LYS A 187 10.66 -6.63 6.81
N ALA A 188 11.12 -5.50 6.26
CA ALA A 188 12.05 -4.62 6.96
C ALA A 188 11.44 -3.97 8.22
N ALA A 189 10.15 -3.62 8.16
CA ALA A 189 9.41 -3.04 9.28
C ALA A 189 9.25 -4.05 10.44
N THR A 190 8.91 -5.28 10.14
CA THR A 190 8.78 -6.36 11.16
C THR A 190 10.12 -6.72 11.77
N ASP A 191 11.19 -6.78 10.99
CA ASP A 191 12.55 -7.00 11.51
C ASP A 191 12.96 -5.90 12.50
N TYR A 192 12.63 -4.64 12.20
CA TYR A 192 12.86 -3.53 13.11
C TYR A 192 12.04 -3.68 14.41
N LEU A 193 10.76 -4.02 14.30
CA LEU A 193 9.88 -4.22 15.46
C LEU A 193 10.37 -5.36 16.38
N VAL A 194 10.92 -6.43 15.81
CA VAL A 194 11.46 -7.57 16.57
C VAL A 194 12.74 -7.20 17.34
N ARG A 195 13.64 -6.44 16.72
CA ARG A 195 14.92 -6.05 17.37
C ARG A 195 14.75 -5.06 18.51
N LYS A 196 13.62 -4.40 18.60
CA LYS A 196 13.30 -3.39 19.61
C LYS A 196 12.50 -3.96 20.80
N THR A 197 12.25 -5.23 20.77
CA THR A 197 11.55 -6.00 21.79
C THR A 197 12.45 -6.90 22.60
#